data_25251cf8018ec1d40db1cdab57fafd65
#
_entry.id   25251cf8018ec1d40db1cdab57fafd65
#
_cell.length_a   1.000
_cell.length_b   1.000
_cell.length_c   1.000
_cell.angle_alpha   90.00
_cell.angle_beta   90.00
_cell.angle_gamma   90.00
#
_symmetry.space_group_name_H-M   'P 1'
#
loop_
_entity.id
_entity.type
_entity.pdbx_description
1 polymer ?
#
loop_
_entity_poly.entity_id
_entity_poly.type
_entity_poly.pdbx_seq_one_letter_code
_entity_poly.pdbx_strand_id
1 'polypeptide(L)'
;RFSLMYAFSENFVLPLSHDEVVHGKGSLIRKMPGDDWQKFANLRAYLGFMWGHPGKKLLFMGCEFAQWNEWNEAAQLDWPLLEQAPHAGVQRLVRDLNSVLRHYPALHQRDVQPDGFAWVSHEDAQHSVIVFERRAAPDEAGHAARVLVICNLRPVVRHGWRIGVPQAGAWRELINTDQAVYGGS
;
A
#
# COMPACT_ATOMS: atom_id res chain seq x y z
N ARG A 1 -0.95 -13.98 -7.67
CA ARG A 1 0.20 -14.86 -7.98
C ARG A 1 1.20 -14.18 -8.91
N PHE A 2 0.74 -13.45 -9.92
CA PHE A 2 1.59 -12.84 -10.92
C PHE A 2 2.58 -11.81 -10.33
N SER A 3 2.15 -11.00 -9.36
CA SER A 3 2.98 -9.97 -8.73
C SER A 3 4.21 -10.48 -7.97
N LEU A 4 4.26 -11.79 -7.67
CA LEU A 4 5.39 -12.42 -6.97
C LEU A 4 6.31 -13.22 -7.91
N MET A 5 6.01 -13.28 -9.20
CA MET A 5 6.75 -14.13 -10.14
C MET A 5 8.24 -13.80 -10.18
N TYR A 6 8.59 -12.53 -10.04
CA TYR A 6 9.97 -12.04 -10.08
C TYR A 6 10.48 -11.53 -8.73
N ALA A 7 9.62 -11.50 -7.71
CA ALA A 7 9.92 -10.83 -6.43
C ALA A 7 11.10 -11.45 -5.66
N PHE A 8 11.44 -12.71 -5.95
CA PHE A 8 12.46 -13.46 -5.22
C PHE A 8 13.61 -13.94 -6.12
N SER A 9 13.63 -13.57 -7.38
CA SER A 9 14.70 -13.94 -8.32
C SER A 9 15.83 -12.91 -8.34
N GLU A 10 15.55 -11.67 -7.93
CA GLU A 10 16.50 -10.55 -7.97
C GLU A 10 16.13 -9.47 -6.95
N ASN A 11 17.00 -8.48 -6.76
CA ASN A 11 16.71 -7.30 -5.95
C ASN A 11 15.72 -6.40 -6.67
N PHE A 12 14.49 -6.43 -6.23
CA PHE A 12 13.33 -5.94 -6.93
C PHE A 12 12.90 -4.56 -6.40
N VAL A 13 12.65 -3.64 -7.32
CA VAL A 13 11.98 -2.35 -7.04
C VAL A 13 10.53 -2.46 -7.50
N LEU A 14 9.60 -2.06 -6.65
CA LEU A 14 8.18 -1.94 -6.95
C LEU A 14 7.88 -0.48 -7.32
N PRO A 15 7.90 -0.11 -8.60
CA PRO A 15 7.82 1.28 -9.02
C PRO A 15 6.39 1.72 -9.34
N LEU A 16 6.08 2.96 -8.96
CA LEU A 16 5.16 3.83 -9.66
C LEU A 16 6.01 4.97 -10.22
N SER A 17 6.54 4.77 -11.42
CA SER A 17 7.54 5.65 -12.03
C SER A 17 6.89 6.80 -12.81
N HIS A 18 7.71 7.63 -13.44
CA HIS A 18 7.23 8.66 -14.36
C HIS A 18 6.39 8.09 -15.50
N ASP A 19 6.67 6.89 -15.95
CA ASP A 19 5.98 6.25 -17.08
C ASP A 19 4.47 6.09 -16.86
N GLU A 20 4.00 6.06 -15.61
CA GLU A 20 2.58 5.96 -15.29
C GLU A 20 1.87 7.33 -15.31
N VAL A 21 2.60 8.44 -15.28
CA VAL A 21 2.00 9.75 -14.97
C VAL A 21 2.42 10.91 -15.88
N VAL A 22 3.12 10.63 -17.00
CA VAL A 22 3.59 11.65 -17.96
C VAL A 22 2.74 11.67 -19.22
N HIS A 23 2.80 12.79 -19.95
CA HIS A 23 2.32 13.05 -21.33
C HIS A 23 1.18 12.16 -21.86
N GLY A 24 -0.06 12.59 -21.59
CA GLY A 24 -1.27 11.92 -22.09
C GLY A 24 -1.66 10.66 -21.32
N LYS A 25 -0.91 10.28 -20.28
CA LYS A 25 -1.24 9.13 -19.43
C LYS A 25 -2.12 9.50 -18.25
N GLY A 26 -2.20 10.79 -17.93
CA GLY A 26 -2.91 11.30 -16.77
C GLY A 26 -2.21 10.99 -15.45
N SER A 27 -2.69 11.57 -14.35
CA SER A 27 -2.15 11.31 -13.02
C SER A 27 -2.63 9.98 -12.44
N LEU A 28 -1.97 9.51 -11.39
CA LEU A 28 -2.32 8.26 -10.71
C LEU A 28 -3.75 8.29 -10.16
N ILE A 29 -4.17 9.40 -9.56
CA ILE A 29 -5.54 9.57 -9.03
C ILE A 29 -6.60 9.52 -10.12
N ARG A 30 -6.32 10.04 -11.33
CA ARG A 30 -7.27 10.01 -12.46
C ARG A 30 -7.51 8.61 -13.00
N LYS A 31 -6.61 7.67 -12.76
CA LYS A 31 -6.76 6.26 -13.15
C LYS A 31 -7.68 5.48 -12.21
N MET A 32 -7.94 6.02 -11.01
CA MET A 32 -8.82 5.37 -10.04
C MET A 32 -10.29 5.49 -10.48
N PRO A 33 -11.09 4.42 -10.35
CA PRO A 33 -12.50 4.43 -10.75
C PRO A 33 -13.37 5.19 -9.76
N GLY A 34 -14.55 5.59 -10.23
CA GLY A 34 -15.60 6.17 -9.42
C GLY A 34 -15.58 7.69 -9.33
N ASP A 35 -16.36 8.22 -8.40
CA ASP A 35 -16.35 9.66 -8.06
C ASP A 35 -15.06 10.06 -7.32
N ASP A 36 -14.92 11.33 -6.99
CA ASP A 36 -13.67 11.82 -6.40
C ASP A 36 -13.38 11.16 -5.03
N TRP A 37 -14.40 10.97 -4.17
CA TRP A 37 -14.20 10.27 -2.91
C TRP A 37 -13.73 8.83 -3.13
N GLN A 38 -14.34 8.11 -4.06
CA GLN A 38 -14.00 6.76 -4.42
C GLN A 38 -12.60 6.65 -5.02
N LYS A 39 -12.19 7.63 -5.84
CA LYS A 39 -10.82 7.70 -6.37
C LYS A 39 -9.79 7.81 -5.25
N PHE A 40 -10.02 8.70 -4.28
CA PHE A 40 -9.13 8.81 -3.13
C PHE A 40 -9.11 7.53 -2.28
N ALA A 41 -10.26 6.89 -2.06
CA ALA A 41 -10.34 5.63 -1.34
C ALA A 41 -9.56 4.51 -2.05
N ASN A 42 -9.73 4.38 -3.38
CA ASN A 42 -8.97 3.41 -4.18
C ASN A 42 -7.46 3.69 -4.14
N LEU A 43 -7.06 4.95 -4.26
CA LEU A 43 -5.64 5.33 -4.20
C LEU A 43 -5.03 5.00 -2.83
N ARG A 44 -5.74 5.29 -1.73
CA ARG A 44 -5.27 4.94 -0.38
C ARG A 44 -5.11 3.43 -0.21
N ALA A 45 -6.08 2.63 -0.68
CA ALA A 45 -6.00 1.17 -0.65
C ALA A 45 -4.83 0.65 -1.50
N TYR A 46 -4.62 1.21 -2.70
CA TYR A 46 -3.52 0.87 -3.60
C TYR A 46 -2.15 1.16 -2.98
N LEU A 47 -1.97 2.33 -2.38
CA LEU A 47 -0.74 2.68 -1.66
C LEU A 47 -0.50 1.75 -0.47
N GLY A 48 -1.53 1.44 0.32
CA GLY A 48 -1.43 0.48 1.42
C GLY A 48 -0.99 -0.90 0.95
N PHE A 49 -1.57 -1.39 -0.15
CA PHE A 49 -1.15 -2.64 -0.78
C PHE A 49 0.31 -2.57 -1.24
N MET A 50 0.71 -1.50 -1.93
CA MET A 50 2.07 -1.32 -2.42
C MET A 50 3.10 -1.32 -1.29
N TRP A 51 2.83 -0.62 -0.18
CA TRP A 51 3.74 -0.59 0.98
C TRP A 51 3.83 -1.94 1.70
N GLY A 52 2.74 -2.69 1.76
CA GLY A 52 2.74 -4.04 2.32
C GLY A 52 3.41 -5.08 1.44
N HIS A 53 3.36 -4.93 0.11
CA HIS A 53 3.91 -5.90 -0.84
C HIS A 53 5.46 -5.94 -0.78
N PRO A 54 6.12 -7.10 -1.03
CA PRO A 54 7.58 -7.18 -1.17
C PRO A 54 8.13 -6.25 -2.24
N GLY A 55 9.38 -5.82 -2.08
CA GLY A 55 10.11 -4.96 -3.01
C GLY A 55 10.30 -3.53 -2.50
N LYS A 56 11.36 -2.87 -2.96
CA LYS A 56 11.66 -1.48 -2.62
C LYS A 56 10.63 -0.54 -3.24
N LYS A 57 10.14 0.42 -2.46
CA LYS A 57 9.09 1.35 -2.91
C LYS A 57 9.69 2.48 -3.72
N LEU A 58 9.11 2.75 -4.89
CA LEU A 58 9.41 3.94 -5.67
C LEU A 58 8.09 4.61 -6.05
N LEU A 59 7.91 5.83 -5.59
CA LEU A 59 6.74 6.65 -5.90
C LEU A 59 7.22 7.94 -6.56
N PHE A 60 6.73 8.21 -7.79
CA PHE A 60 7.13 9.41 -8.53
C PHE A 60 6.48 10.67 -7.95
N MET A 61 7.20 11.79 -8.05
CA MET A 61 6.80 13.08 -7.48
C MET A 61 5.40 13.51 -7.88
N GLY A 62 4.63 14.05 -6.93
CA GLY A 62 3.23 14.45 -7.10
C GLY A 62 2.23 13.33 -6.79
N CYS A 63 2.65 12.05 -6.89
CA CYS A 63 1.78 10.93 -6.53
C CYS A 63 1.55 10.83 -5.01
N GLU A 64 2.48 11.31 -4.20
CA GLU A 64 2.42 11.26 -2.73
C GLU A 64 1.34 12.16 -2.11
N PHE A 65 0.80 13.10 -2.88
CA PHE A 65 -0.35 13.91 -2.50
C PHE A 65 -1.48 13.88 -3.53
N ALA A 66 -1.45 12.89 -4.42
CA ALA A 66 -2.52 12.63 -5.40
C ALA A 66 -2.77 13.82 -6.36
N GLN A 67 -1.72 14.44 -6.90
CA GLN A 67 -1.84 15.53 -7.86
C GLN A 67 -2.83 15.18 -8.98
N TRP A 68 -3.75 16.10 -9.32
CA TRP A 68 -4.73 15.88 -10.40
C TRP A 68 -4.12 15.92 -11.80
N ASN A 69 -3.15 16.80 -12.00
CA ASN A 69 -2.48 16.90 -13.30
C ASN A 69 -1.42 15.82 -13.45
N GLU A 70 -1.23 15.37 -14.68
CA GLU A 70 -0.06 14.56 -15.02
C GLU A 70 1.22 15.37 -14.77
N TRP A 71 2.33 14.67 -14.60
CA TRP A 71 3.60 15.34 -14.39
C TRP A 71 4.04 16.08 -15.67
N ASN A 72 4.56 17.29 -15.50
CA ASN A 72 5.06 18.14 -16.55
C ASN A 72 6.40 18.74 -16.09
N GLU A 73 7.45 18.47 -16.85
CA GLU A 73 8.81 18.96 -16.58
C GLU A 73 8.95 20.49 -16.66
N ALA A 74 8.06 21.15 -17.42
CA ALA A 74 8.05 22.60 -17.56
C ALA A 74 7.25 23.35 -16.47
N ALA A 75 6.65 22.61 -15.52
CA ALA A 75 5.82 23.16 -14.47
C ALA A 75 6.25 22.62 -13.09
N GLN A 76 5.99 23.40 -12.05
CA GLN A 76 6.08 22.89 -10.69
C GLN A 76 4.89 22.01 -10.33
N LEU A 77 5.03 21.20 -9.28
CA LEU A 77 3.94 20.40 -8.74
C LEU A 77 2.82 21.30 -8.18
N ASP A 78 1.59 20.80 -8.17
CA ASP A 78 0.40 21.50 -7.71
C ASP A 78 0.32 21.59 -6.17
N TRP A 79 1.32 22.20 -5.53
CA TRP A 79 1.42 22.30 -4.07
C TRP A 79 0.19 22.89 -3.38
N PRO A 80 -0.59 23.86 -3.99
CA PRO A 80 -1.82 24.37 -3.39
C PRO A 80 -2.88 23.28 -3.12
N LEU A 81 -2.83 22.14 -3.79
CA LEU A 81 -3.73 21.01 -3.49
C LEU A 81 -3.63 20.53 -2.04
N LEU A 82 -2.50 20.73 -1.38
CA LEU A 82 -2.32 20.36 0.02
C LEU A 82 -3.17 21.16 1.00
N GLU A 83 -3.77 22.26 0.58
CA GLU A 83 -4.79 23.00 1.34
C GLU A 83 -6.14 22.25 1.37
N GLN A 84 -6.33 21.28 0.48
CA GLN A 84 -7.52 20.46 0.39
C GLN A 84 -7.35 19.16 1.20
N ALA A 85 -8.33 18.89 2.06
CA ALA A 85 -8.26 17.75 3.00
C ALA A 85 -7.96 16.38 2.36
N PRO A 86 -8.53 16.01 1.19
CA PRO A 86 -8.24 14.70 0.57
C PRO A 86 -6.77 14.56 0.16
N HIS A 87 -6.16 15.60 -0.42
CA HIS A 87 -4.77 15.61 -0.85
C HIS A 87 -3.81 15.60 0.34
N ALA A 88 -4.08 16.43 1.36
CA ALA A 88 -3.34 16.41 2.62
C ALA A 88 -3.44 15.05 3.33
N GLY A 89 -4.61 14.40 3.23
CA GLY A 89 -4.84 13.05 3.75
C GLY A 89 -3.97 12.00 3.10
N VAL A 90 -3.85 12.01 1.76
CA VAL A 90 -2.96 11.09 1.03
C VAL A 90 -1.50 11.34 1.39
N GLN A 91 -1.04 12.59 1.45
CA GLN A 91 0.33 12.91 1.85
C GLN A 91 0.65 12.40 3.26
N ARG A 92 -0.28 12.59 4.20
CA ARG A 92 -0.17 12.07 5.55
C ARG A 92 -0.07 10.55 5.55
N LEU A 93 -0.92 9.87 4.77
CA LEU A 93 -0.88 8.42 4.63
C LEU A 93 0.48 7.93 4.13
N VAL A 94 1.02 8.53 3.07
CA VAL A 94 2.34 8.15 2.52
C VAL A 94 3.45 8.36 3.55
N ARG A 95 3.43 9.46 4.30
CA ARG A 95 4.35 9.69 5.41
C ARG A 95 4.27 8.59 6.46
N ASP A 96 3.06 8.23 6.86
CA ASP A 96 2.83 7.26 7.94
C ASP A 96 3.14 5.83 7.46
N LEU A 97 2.83 5.49 6.19
CA LEU A 97 3.27 4.24 5.54
C LEU A 97 4.81 4.13 5.51
N ASN A 98 5.51 5.20 5.18
CA ASN A 98 6.97 5.26 5.24
C ASN A 98 7.50 5.06 6.66
N SER A 99 6.82 5.60 7.67
CA SER A 99 7.17 5.39 9.07
C SER A 99 6.98 3.92 9.46
N VAL A 100 5.84 3.33 9.14
CA VAL A 100 5.56 1.91 9.39
C VAL A 100 6.59 1.02 8.69
N LEU A 101 6.88 1.28 7.40
CA LEU A 101 7.88 0.52 6.65
C LEU A 101 9.25 0.51 7.34
N ARG A 102 9.70 1.66 7.85
CA ARG A 102 11.00 1.77 8.53
C ARG A 102 11.05 1.12 9.91
N HIS A 103 9.95 1.20 10.67
CA HIS A 103 9.91 0.71 12.04
C HIS A 103 9.66 -0.79 12.16
N TYR A 104 9.07 -1.42 11.14
CA TYR A 104 8.71 -2.84 11.18
C TYR A 104 9.58 -3.68 10.24
N PRO A 105 10.61 -4.36 10.75
CA PRO A 105 11.54 -5.16 9.95
C PRO A 105 10.86 -6.17 9.03
N ALA A 106 9.71 -6.71 9.45
CA ALA A 106 8.93 -7.63 8.63
C ALA A 106 8.54 -7.05 7.25
N LEU A 107 8.47 -5.73 7.09
CA LEU A 107 8.07 -5.10 5.83
C LEU A 107 9.23 -4.85 4.85
N HIS A 108 10.48 -4.98 5.30
CA HIS A 108 11.62 -4.63 4.43
C HIS A 108 12.83 -5.54 4.54
N GLN A 109 13.00 -6.28 5.65
CA GLN A 109 14.23 -7.02 5.93
C GLN A 109 14.43 -8.22 5.00
N ARG A 110 13.31 -8.84 4.58
CA ARG A 110 13.32 -10.04 3.73
C ARG A 110 12.51 -9.84 2.44
N ASP A 111 12.64 -8.68 1.81
CA ASP A 111 11.88 -8.31 0.62
C ASP A 111 12.12 -9.25 -0.57
N VAL A 112 13.35 -9.74 -0.72
CA VAL A 112 13.76 -10.57 -1.86
C VAL A 112 13.93 -12.05 -1.47
N GLN A 113 13.42 -12.45 -0.31
CA GLN A 113 13.52 -13.82 0.19
C GLN A 113 12.12 -14.45 0.25
N PRO A 114 11.93 -15.66 -0.31
CA PRO A 114 10.61 -16.29 -0.38
C PRO A 114 9.95 -16.49 0.98
N ASP A 115 10.73 -16.75 2.02
CA ASP A 115 10.25 -16.96 3.38
C ASP A 115 9.87 -15.65 4.12
N GLY A 116 10.18 -14.47 3.55
CA GLY A 116 9.71 -13.17 4.01
C GLY A 116 8.24 -12.89 3.68
N PHE A 117 7.58 -13.75 2.91
CA PHE A 117 6.20 -13.56 2.44
C PHE A 117 5.40 -14.86 2.50
N ALA A 118 4.12 -14.78 2.84
CA ALA A 118 3.17 -15.89 2.66
C ALA A 118 1.77 -15.37 2.38
N TRP A 119 1.06 -16.02 1.47
CA TRP A 119 -0.37 -15.82 1.31
C TRP A 119 -1.11 -16.45 2.49
N VAL A 120 -2.05 -15.69 3.08
CA VAL A 120 -2.99 -16.19 4.10
C VAL A 120 -4.35 -16.46 3.47
N SER A 121 -4.85 -15.53 2.64
CA SER A 121 -6.08 -15.69 1.86
C SER A 121 -5.97 -14.87 0.58
N HIS A 122 -6.15 -15.51 -0.59
CA HIS A 122 -6.03 -14.82 -1.88
C HIS A 122 -6.95 -15.41 -2.96
N GLU A 123 -7.82 -16.34 -2.59
CA GLU A 123 -8.72 -17.04 -3.54
C GLU A 123 -10.17 -16.56 -3.43
N ASP A 124 -10.45 -15.61 -2.54
CA ASP A 124 -11.80 -15.06 -2.34
C ASP A 124 -12.12 -14.01 -3.42
N ALA A 125 -12.35 -14.48 -4.64
CA ALA A 125 -12.75 -13.62 -5.75
C ALA A 125 -14.12 -12.97 -5.53
N GLN A 126 -15.01 -13.65 -4.80
CA GLN A 126 -16.38 -13.17 -4.53
C GLN A 126 -16.36 -11.89 -3.69
N HIS A 127 -15.53 -11.84 -2.67
CA HIS A 127 -15.47 -10.70 -1.76
C HIS A 127 -14.32 -9.73 -2.08
N SER A 128 -13.35 -10.15 -2.90
CA SER A 128 -12.14 -9.38 -3.25
C SER A 128 -11.36 -8.94 -2.01
N VAL A 129 -11.26 -9.83 -1.03
CA VAL A 129 -10.40 -9.66 0.15
C VAL A 129 -9.12 -10.45 -0.05
N ILE A 130 -7.99 -9.77 0.11
CA ILE A 130 -6.66 -10.38 0.02
C ILE A 130 -5.97 -10.22 1.36
N VAL A 131 -5.37 -11.29 1.86
CA VAL A 131 -4.60 -11.29 3.10
C VAL A 131 -3.28 -11.98 2.86
N PHE A 132 -2.19 -11.32 3.25
CA PHE A 132 -0.85 -11.90 3.21
C PHE A 132 -0.05 -11.49 4.44
N GLU A 133 0.97 -12.27 4.69
CA GLU A 133 1.90 -12.08 5.80
C GLU A 133 3.26 -11.62 5.29
N ARG A 134 3.87 -10.71 6.04
CA ARG A 134 5.28 -10.34 5.93
C ARG A 134 6.01 -10.78 7.19
N ARG A 135 7.25 -11.27 7.02
CA ARG A 135 8.06 -11.82 8.10
C ARG A 135 9.44 -11.17 8.12
N ALA A 136 9.90 -10.83 9.32
CA ALA A 136 11.29 -10.46 9.57
C ALA A 136 12.20 -11.71 9.59
N ALA A 137 13.51 -11.51 9.63
CA ALA A 137 14.42 -12.56 10.02
C ALA A 137 14.13 -12.98 11.48
N PRO A 138 14.25 -14.27 11.82
CA PRO A 138 14.13 -14.70 13.19
C PRO A 138 15.24 -14.10 14.06
N ASP A 139 14.92 -13.82 15.31
CA ASP A 139 15.86 -13.45 16.34
C ASP A 139 16.68 -14.68 16.81
N GLU A 140 17.57 -14.49 17.80
CA GLU A 140 18.39 -15.56 18.38
C GLU A 140 17.57 -16.68 19.03
N ALA A 141 16.34 -16.40 19.46
CA ALA A 141 15.40 -17.36 20.02
C ALA A 141 14.51 -18.03 18.95
N GLY A 142 14.69 -17.69 17.66
CA GLY A 142 13.91 -18.21 16.55
C GLY A 142 12.56 -17.53 16.34
N HIS A 143 12.26 -16.43 17.03
CA HIS A 143 11.02 -15.68 16.85
C HIS A 143 11.17 -14.65 15.73
N ALA A 144 10.24 -14.65 14.78
CA ALA A 144 10.18 -13.66 13.72
C ALA A 144 9.01 -12.70 13.94
N ALA A 145 9.30 -11.40 13.90
CA ALA A 145 8.25 -10.39 13.87
C ALA A 145 7.42 -10.52 12.58
N ARG A 146 6.10 -10.36 12.71
CA ARG A 146 5.13 -10.59 11.64
C ARG A 146 4.21 -9.40 11.45
N VAL A 147 3.87 -9.11 10.21
CA VAL A 147 2.85 -8.12 9.84
C VAL A 147 1.84 -8.80 8.92
N LEU A 148 0.55 -8.69 9.25
CA LEU A 148 -0.53 -9.06 8.35
C LEU A 148 -0.97 -7.83 7.56
N VAL A 149 -1.08 -7.99 6.25
CA VAL A 149 -1.65 -7.00 5.35
C VAL A 149 -2.99 -7.52 4.87
N ILE A 150 -4.05 -6.75 5.16
CA ILE A 150 -5.43 -7.10 4.86
C ILE A 150 -5.96 -6.05 3.91
N CYS A 151 -6.33 -6.45 2.70
CA CYS A 151 -6.85 -5.57 1.67
C CYS A 151 -8.30 -5.92 1.36
N ASN A 152 -9.23 -5.04 1.68
CA ASN A 152 -10.60 -5.08 1.18
C ASN A 152 -10.66 -4.22 -0.09
N LEU A 153 -10.75 -4.86 -1.25
CA LEU A 153 -10.71 -4.19 -2.55
C LEU A 153 -12.11 -3.88 -3.11
N ARG A 154 -13.14 -3.94 -2.26
CA ARG A 154 -14.50 -3.53 -2.60
C ARG A 154 -15.01 -2.44 -1.67
N PRO A 155 -15.86 -1.52 -2.14
CA PRO A 155 -16.45 -0.46 -1.34
C PRO A 155 -17.60 -1.00 -0.46
N VAL A 156 -17.32 -2.05 0.29
CA VAL A 156 -18.28 -2.72 1.18
C VAL A 156 -17.63 -2.95 2.53
N VAL A 157 -18.23 -2.42 3.58
CA VAL A 157 -17.78 -2.68 4.95
C VAL A 157 -17.96 -4.16 5.30
N ARG A 158 -16.94 -4.77 5.87
CA ARG A 158 -16.92 -6.20 6.23
C ARG A 158 -17.00 -6.38 7.75
N HIS A 159 -18.18 -6.29 8.32
CA HIS A 159 -18.39 -6.53 9.76
C HIS A 159 -18.13 -7.98 10.13
N GLY A 160 -17.41 -8.21 11.24
CA GLY A 160 -17.17 -9.57 11.74
C GLY A 160 -16.36 -10.47 10.80
N TRP A 161 -15.61 -9.89 9.87
CA TRP A 161 -14.80 -10.66 8.94
C TRP A 161 -13.72 -11.46 9.65
N ARG A 162 -13.68 -12.76 9.42
CA ARG A 162 -12.73 -13.67 10.07
C ARG A 162 -11.59 -13.99 9.12
N ILE A 163 -10.37 -13.85 9.62
CA ILE A 163 -9.15 -14.24 8.91
C ILE A 163 -8.37 -15.24 9.76
N GLY A 164 -7.70 -16.17 9.11
CA GLY A 164 -6.70 -17.00 9.76
C GLY A 164 -5.48 -16.16 10.13
N VAL A 165 -4.92 -16.41 11.30
CA VAL A 165 -3.65 -15.79 11.72
C VAL A 165 -2.60 -16.88 11.88
N PRO A 166 -1.35 -16.64 11.47
CA PRO A 166 -0.31 -17.67 11.49
C PRO A 166 0.21 -18.00 12.90
N GLN A 167 -0.12 -17.16 13.88
CA GLN A 167 0.30 -17.32 15.26
C GLN A 167 -0.79 -16.85 16.21
N ALA A 168 -1.07 -17.63 17.24
CA ALA A 168 -1.97 -17.23 18.32
C ALA A 168 -1.40 -16.05 19.10
N GLY A 169 -2.30 -15.24 19.68
CA GLY A 169 -1.92 -14.09 20.50
C GLY A 169 -2.67 -12.81 20.10
N ALA A 170 -2.26 -11.70 20.70
CA ALA A 170 -2.82 -10.39 20.43
C ALA A 170 -2.19 -9.79 19.16
N TRP A 171 -3.04 -9.26 18.29
CA TRP A 171 -2.63 -8.49 17.10
C TRP A 171 -3.05 -7.04 17.27
N ARG A 172 -2.21 -6.13 16.83
CA ARG A 172 -2.45 -4.69 16.90
C ARG A 172 -2.51 -4.11 15.50
N GLU A 173 -3.52 -3.29 15.22
CA GLU A 173 -3.57 -2.48 14.01
C GLU A 173 -2.41 -1.46 14.03
N LEU A 174 -1.60 -1.44 12.96
CA LEU A 174 -0.49 -0.51 12.78
C LEU A 174 -0.93 0.72 12.00
N ILE A 175 -1.74 0.50 10.97
CA ILE A 175 -2.28 1.54 10.12
C ILE A 175 -3.54 1.00 9.43
N ASN A 176 -4.52 1.86 9.27
CA ASN A 176 -5.70 1.61 8.47
C ASN A 176 -5.85 2.76 7.46
N THR A 177 -5.75 2.43 6.18
CA THR A 177 -5.74 3.43 5.10
C THR A 177 -7.08 4.13 4.91
N ASP A 178 -8.15 3.62 5.55
CA ASP A 178 -9.49 4.21 5.51
C ASP A 178 -9.87 4.99 6.79
N GLN A 179 -8.91 5.32 7.65
CA GLN A 179 -9.17 6.20 8.78
C GLN A 179 -9.49 7.63 8.35
N ALA A 180 -10.34 8.30 9.11
CA ALA A 180 -10.75 9.69 8.88
C ALA A 180 -9.57 10.67 8.77
N VAL A 181 -8.46 10.42 9.49
CA VAL A 181 -7.23 11.21 9.43
C VAL A 181 -6.58 11.25 8.04
N TYR A 182 -6.89 10.27 7.19
CA TYR A 182 -6.45 10.18 5.79
C TYR A 182 -7.57 10.54 4.79
N GLY A 183 -8.72 11.03 5.28
CA GLY A 183 -9.90 11.29 4.46
C GLY A 183 -10.75 10.05 4.16
N GLY A 184 -10.65 9.03 5.01
CA GLY A 184 -11.50 7.84 4.98
C GLY A 184 -12.81 8.01 5.74
N SER A 185 -13.54 6.91 5.93
CA SER A 185 -14.82 6.84 6.63
C SER A 185 -14.68 6.59 8.13
#